data_b1e388fe399848ee16c6d4ca50e2dff4
#
_entry.id   b1e388fe399848ee16c6d4ca50e2dff4
#
_cell.length_a   1.000
_cell.length_b   1.000
_cell.length_c   1.000
_cell.angle_alpha   90.00
_cell.angle_beta   90.00
_cell.angle_gamma   90.00
#
_symmetry.space_group_name_H-M   'P 1'
#
loop_
_entity.id
_entity.type
_entity.pdbx_description
1 polymer ?
#
loop_
_entity_poly.entity_id
_entity_poly.type
_entity_poly.pdbx_seq_one_letter_code
_entity_poly.pdbx_strand_id
1 'polypeptide(L)' 'GANVEEAIGSYSGKEFHSKMSIAYKEARETKYWLRLLRDAGFIESRPAESLLLDCEEVLKILGKIISTTKKKTQ' A
#
# COMPACT_ATOMS: atom_id res chain seq x y z
N GLY A 1 15.97 4.16 7.01
CA GLY A 1 17.21 3.83 7.71
C GLY A 1 17.93 2.63 7.15
N ALA A 2 19.05 2.29 7.76
CA ALA A 2 19.90 1.18 7.30
C ALA A 2 19.15 -0.16 7.26
N ASN A 3 18.28 -0.39 8.24
CA ASN A 3 17.50 -1.64 8.29
C ASN A 3 16.56 -1.79 7.11
N VAL A 4 15.98 -0.69 6.66
CA VAL A 4 15.10 -0.70 5.49
C VAL A 4 15.89 -1.00 4.24
N GLU A 5 17.06 -0.39 4.09
CA GLU A 5 17.94 -0.65 2.96
C GLU A 5 18.38 -2.11 2.90
N GLU A 6 18.75 -2.67 4.04
CA GLU A 6 19.14 -4.07 4.14
C GLU A 6 17.98 -5.00 3.76
N ALA A 7 16.78 -4.71 4.25
CA ALA A 7 15.60 -5.51 3.94
C ALA A 7 15.32 -5.49 2.44
N ILE A 8 15.37 -4.32 1.81
CA ILE A 8 15.16 -4.18 0.37
C ILE A 8 16.25 -4.92 -0.40
N GLY A 9 17.51 -4.76 0.02
CA GLY A 9 18.64 -5.39 -0.63
C GLY A 9 18.69 -6.91 -0.50
N SER A 10 18.03 -7.48 0.52
CA SER A 10 18.03 -8.92 0.75
C SER A 10 17.01 -9.67 -0.08
N TYR A 11 16.06 -8.97 -0.70
CA TYR A 11 15.05 -9.63 -1.53
C TYR A 11 15.49 -9.64 -2.98
N SER A 12 15.17 -10.75 -3.67
CA SER A 12 15.27 -10.78 -5.14
C SER A 12 14.24 -9.82 -5.72
N GLY A 13 14.40 -9.45 -7.00
CA GLY A 13 13.42 -8.60 -7.68
C GLY A 13 12.03 -9.19 -7.63
N LYS A 14 11.94 -10.51 -7.80
CA LYS A 14 10.67 -11.23 -7.77
C LYS A 14 10.04 -11.19 -6.37
N GLU A 15 10.83 -11.42 -5.33
CA GLU A 15 10.35 -11.38 -3.95
C GLU A 15 9.89 -9.97 -3.57
N PHE A 16 10.66 -8.97 -3.95
CA PHE A 16 10.30 -7.56 -3.70
C PHE A 16 8.98 -7.23 -4.37
N HIS A 17 8.82 -7.60 -5.63
CA HIS A 17 7.58 -7.38 -6.38
C HIS A 17 6.40 -8.05 -5.70
N SER A 18 6.56 -9.31 -5.26
CA SER A 18 5.52 -10.03 -4.52
C SER A 18 5.12 -9.32 -3.24
N LYS A 19 6.11 -8.85 -2.47
CA LYS A 19 5.85 -8.13 -1.21
C LYS A 19 5.10 -6.84 -1.46
N MET A 20 5.45 -6.11 -2.51
CA MET A 20 4.76 -4.87 -2.86
C MET A 20 3.32 -5.14 -3.31
N SER A 21 3.10 -6.23 -4.04
CA SER A 21 1.75 -6.60 -4.48
C SER A 21 0.85 -6.96 -3.29
N ILE A 22 1.40 -7.65 -2.29
CA ILE A 22 0.67 -7.96 -1.06
C ILE A 22 0.33 -6.67 -0.31
N ALA A 23 1.29 -5.77 -0.18
CA ALA A 23 1.08 -4.49 0.48
C ALA A 23 -0.01 -3.67 -0.21
N TYR A 24 -0.02 -3.68 -1.54
CA TYR A 24 -1.04 -3.01 -2.34
C TYR A 24 -2.43 -3.57 -2.04
N LYS A 25 -2.54 -4.88 -2.02
CA LYS A 25 -3.80 -5.56 -1.71
C LYS A 25 -4.29 -5.19 -0.31
N GLU A 26 -3.39 -5.21 0.67
CA GLU A 26 -3.74 -4.85 2.05
C GLU A 26 -4.17 -3.39 2.19
N ALA A 27 -3.50 -2.49 1.47
CA ALA A 27 -3.87 -1.08 1.47
C ALA A 27 -5.26 -0.87 0.86
N ARG A 28 -5.60 -1.61 -0.18
CA ARG A 28 -6.95 -1.58 -0.78
C ARG A 28 -7.99 -2.08 0.19
N GLU A 29 -7.71 -3.15 0.91
CA GLU A 29 -8.62 -3.68 1.93
C GLU A 29 -8.83 -2.68 3.06
N THR A 30 -7.76 -2.03 3.51
CA THR A 30 -7.84 -0.99 4.53
C THR A 30 -8.73 0.15 4.08
N LYS A 31 -8.58 0.60 2.84
CA LYS A 31 -9.41 1.65 2.26
C LYS A 31 -10.89 1.25 2.26
N TYR A 32 -11.17 0.01 1.87
CA TYR A 32 -12.52 -0.54 1.87
C TYR A 32 -13.14 -0.51 3.26
N TRP A 33 -12.41 -0.99 4.27
CA TRP A 33 -12.89 -1.02 5.64
C TRP A 33 -13.13 0.38 6.21
N LEU A 34 -12.24 1.31 5.92
CA LEU A 34 -12.39 2.69 6.37
C LEU A 34 -13.67 3.33 5.78
N ARG A 35 -13.92 3.10 4.51
CA ARG A 35 -15.13 3.62 3.86
C ARG A 35 -16.37 2.99 4.47
N LEU A 36 -16.36 1.70 4.70
CA LEU A 36 -17.48 0.98 5.29
C LEU A 36 -17.79 1.49 6.70
N LEU A 37 -16.75 1.61 7.53
CA LEU A 37 -16.91 2.10 8.90
C LEU A 37 -17.40 3.54 8.95
N ARG A 38 -16.91 4.38 8.05
CA ARG A 38 -17.39 5.76 7.94
C ARG A 38 -18.87 5.80 7.56
N ASP A 39 -19.23 5.07 6.51
CA ASP A 39 -20.60 5.08 5.98
C ASP A 39 -21.59 4.46 6.97
N ALA A 40 -21.13 3.50 7.77
CA ALA A 40 -21.95 2.89 8.81
C ALA A 40 -22.01 3.70 10.11
N GLY A 41 -21.26 4.81 10.18
CA GLY A 41 -21.29 5.70 11.34
C GLY A 41 -20.43 5.27 12.52
N PHE A 42 -19.54 4.29 12.33
CA PHE A 42 -18.65 3.83 13.42
C PHE A 42 -17.46 4.76 13.66
N ILE A 43 -17.06 5.50 12.64
CA ILE A 43 -15.98 6.48 12.76
C ILE A 43 -16.45 7.81 12.16
N GLU A 44 -15.88 8.91 12.68
CA GLU A 44 -16.22 10.25 12.21
C GLU A 44 -15.70 10.46 10.77
N SER A 45 -16.46 11.25 10.01
CA SER A 45 -16.16 11.49 8.60
C SER A 45 -14.82 12.17 8.36
N ARG A 46 -14.48 13.19 9.13
CA ARG A 46 -13.22 13.93 8.93
C ARG A 46 -11.97 13.08 9.12
N PRO A 47 -11.80 12.39 10.28
CA PRO A 47 -10.65 11.50 10.43
C PRO A 47 -10.64 10.38 9.39
N ALA A 48 -11.81 9.83 9.06
CA ALA A 48 -11.92 8.78 8.06
C ALA A 48 -11.45 9.27 6.68
N GLU A 49 -11.86 10.46 6.28
CA GLU A 49 -11.48 11.03 5.00
C GLU A 49 -9.98 11.30 4.92
N SER A 50 -9.39 11.78 6.01
CA SER A 50 -7.95 11.97 6.09
C SER A 50 -7.19 10.65 5.89
N LEU A 51 -7.63 9.61 6.58
CA LEU A 51 -7.02 8.27 6.46
C LEU A 51 -7.22 7.69 5.05
N LEU A 52 -8.38 7.94 4.44
CA LEU A 52 -8.65 7.49 3.08
C LEU A 52 -7.72 8.15 2.07
N LEU A 53 -7.45 9.45 2.25
CA LEU A 53 -6.49 10.16 1.40
C LEU A 53 -5.10 9.58 1.54
N ASP A 54 -4.70 9.26 2.78
CA ASP A 54 -3.41 8.61 3.03
C ASP A 54 -3.32 7.25 2.35
N CYS A 55 -4.39 6.47 2.40
CA CYS A 55 -4.44 5.17 1.72
C CYS A 55 -4.30 5.33 0.21
N GLU A 56 -4.95 6.34 -0.38
CA GLU A 56 -4.84 6.61 -1.81
C GLU A 56 -3.42 6.99 -2.20
N GLU A 57 -2.74 7.78 -1.38
CA GLU A 57 -1.33 8.13 -1.58
C GLU A 57 -0.46 6.89 -1.59
N VAL A 58 -0.63 6.04 -0.58
CA VAL A 58 0.13 4.79 -0.46
C VAL A 58 -0.13 3.90 -1.68
N LEU A 59 -1.39 3.78 -2.10
CA LEU A 59 -1.74 2.97 -3.27
C LEU A 59 -1.09 3.49 -4.55
N LYS A 60 -1.01 4.81 -4.73
CA LYS A 60 -0.32 5.40 -5.89
C LYS A 60 1.16 5.06 -5.88
N ILE A 61 1.80 5.19 -4.74
CA ILE A 61 3.22 4.91 -4.59
C ILE A 61 3.50 3.43 -4.84
N LEU A 62 2.73 2.55 -4.21
CA LEU A 62 2.89 1.10 -4.38
C LEU A 62 2.60 0.66 -5.80
N GLY A 63 1.57 1.22 -6.42
CA GLY A 63 1.23 0.93 -7.81
C GLY A 63 2.37 1.28 -8.76
N LYS A 64 3.00 2.42 -8.54
CA LYS A 64 4.14 2.84 -9.35
C LYS A 64 5.35 1.93 -9.15
N ILE A 65 5.63 1.55 -7.91
CA ILE A 65 6.72 0.63 -7.59
C ILE A 65 6.49 -0.73 -8.27
N ILE A 66 5.27 -1.26 -8.16
CA ILE A 66 4.90 -2.55 -8.75
C ILE A 66 5.08 -2.51 -10.27
N SER A 67 4.59 -1.46 -10.91
CA SER A 67 4.72 -1.30 -12.35
C SER A 67 6.17 -1.22 -12.80
N THR A 68 6.99 -0.49 -12.05
CA THR A 68 8.41 -0.34 -12.35
C THR A 68 9.17 -1.65 -12.15
N THR A 69 8.93 -2.35 -11.04
CA THR A 69 9.61 -3.61 -10.74
C THR A 69 9.18 -4.72 -11.66
N LYS A 70 7.93 -4.74 -12.09
CA LYS A 70 7.45 -5.72 -13.06
C LYS A 70 8.24 -5.63 -14.36
N LYS A 71 8.49 -4.41 -14.85
CA LYS A 71 9.28 -4.19 -16.06
C LYS A 71 10.71 -4.72 -15.91
N LYS A 72 11.28 -4.55 -14.72
CA LYS A 72 12.67 -4.98 -14.47
C LYS A 72 12.81 -6.49 -14.29
N THR A 73 11.77 -7.16 -13.82
CA THR A 73 11.81 -8.61 -13.56
C THR A 73 11.39 -9.44 -14.76
N GLN A 74 10.90 -8.81 -15.78
CA GLN A 74 10.58 -9.45 -17.06
C GLN A 74 11.74 -9.24 -18.04
#